data_5663f6ae1274ac795cbf1f934ff2bb73
#
_entry.id   5663f6ae1274ac795cbf1f934ff2bb73
#
_cell.length_a   1.000
_cell.length_b   1.000
_cell.length_c   1.000
_cell.angle_alpha   90.00
_cell.angle_beta   90.00
_cell.angle_gamma   90.00
#
_symmetry.space_group_name_H-M   'P 1'
#
loop_
_entity.id
_entity.type
_entity.pdbx_description
1 polymer ?
#
loop_
_entity_poly.entity_id
_entity_poly.type
_entity_poly.pdbx_seq_one_letter_code
_entity_poly.pdbx_strand_id
1 'polypeptide(L)'
;KTLPYTRSIAHAAGWQWRIPLQHRNGNGLVYSSSHCTEEQAMDSLMGNLDSEAIADPKIIKFQTGRRYKQWNKNVVAVGLSSGFLEPLESTSIHLIQTAIVRLIHLFPHKGIDDSLVDEYNKQSVVEYEQIKDFLILHYHVNQRDDSDFWRDMRSMKIPDSLAHKIEIFKENGRLFREHNDLFTESSWLQVMLGQGIVPQDYHPLANNLSVEKINEMLRKIKEIKQEPIDKLPSHDEFLKMFCRQ
;
A
#
# COMPACT_ATOMS: atom_id res chain seq x y z
N LYS A 1 17.20 10.27 -16.43
CA LYS A 1 17.75 9.36 -15.42
C LYS A 1 16.61 8.56 -14.80
N THR A 2 16.65 7.23 -14.92
CA THR A 2 15.64 6.34 -14.36
C THR A 2 15.76 6.33 -12.84
N LEU A 3 14.69 6.66 -12.12
CA LEU A 3 14.66 6.61 -10.66
C LEU A 3 14.32 5.18 -10.18
N PRO A 4 14.91 4.71 -9.07
CA PRO A 4 14.68 3.36 -8.54
C PRO A 4 13.41 3.25 -7.68
N TYR A 5 12.46 4.16 -7.80
CA TYR A 5 11.24 4.19 -7.00
C TYR A 5 10.05 4.80 -7.74
N THR A 6 8.87 4.35 -7.38
CA THR A 6 7.60 4.95 -7.77
C THR A 6 7.33 6.20 -6.92
N ARG A 7 6.71 7.20 -7.52
CA ARG A 7 6.23 8.40 -6.82
C ARG A 7 4.72 8.39 -6.77
N SER A 8 4.18 8.63 -5.59
CA SER A 8 2.75 8.89 -5.37
C SER A 8 2.60 10.38 -5.03
N ILE A 9 1.77 11.08 -5.79
CA ILE A 9 1.58 12.53 -5.70
C ILE A 9 0.11 12.79 -5.42
N ALA A 10 -0.22 13.42 -4.29
CA ALA A 10 -1.58 13.75 -3.93
C ALA A 10 -2.08 14.97 -4.73
N HIS A 11 -3.28 14.85 -5.30
CA HIS A 11 -4.03 15.91 -5.99
C HIS A 11 -5.31 16.24 -5.25
N ALA A 12 -6.05 17.25 -5.70
CA ALA A 12 -7.26 17.73 -5.02
C ALA A 12 -8.37 16.66 -4.89
N ALA A 13 -8.46 15.70 -5.80
CA ALA A 13 -9.51 14.67 -5.79
C ALA A 13 -8.98 13.24 -5.89
N GLY A 14 -7.74 13.00 -5.48
CA GLY A 14 -7.10 11.70 -5.57
C GLY A 14 -5.58 11.78 -5.58
N TRP A 15 -4.92 10.87 -6.29
CA TRP A 15 -3.46 10.82 -6.34
C TRP A 15 -2.97 10.29 -7.69
N GLN A 16 -1.78 10.72 -8.08
CA GLN A 16 -1.09 10.29 -9.30
C GLN A 16 0.07 9.36 -8.95
N TRP A 17 0.15 8.24 -9.66
CA TRP A 17 1.35 7.42 -9.66
C TRP A 17 2.25 7.79 -10.82
N ARG A 18 3.56 7.76 -10.57
CA ARG A 18 4.60 7.94 -11.57
C ARG A 18 5.63 6.84 -11.43
N ILE A 19 5.74 6.00 -12.46
CA ILE A 19 6.61 4.82 -12.47
C ILE A 19 7.65 5.00 -13.57
N PRO A 20 8.91 5.27 -13.22
CA PRO A 20 9.98 5.38 -14.19
C PRO A 20 10.37 4.00 -14.72
N LEU A 21 10.26 3.82 -16.02
CA LEU A 21 10.70 2.65 -16.76
C LEU A 21 11.91 3.01 -17.62
N GLN A 22 12.63 2.03 -18.17
CA GLN A 22 13.83 2.28 -18.99
C GLN A 22 13.53 3.12 -20.24
N HIS A 23 12.38 2.93 -20.86
CA HIS A 23 12.00 3.56 -22.13
C HIS A 23 10.91 4.63 -22.02
N ARG A 24 10.27 4.80 -20.86
CA ARG A 24 9.21 5.81 -20.63
C ARG A 24 8.93 5.99 -19.15
N ASN A 25 8.19 7.02 -18.80
CA ASN A 25 7.54 7.14 -17.49
C ASN A 25 6.07 6.73 -17.62
N GLY A 26 5.65 5.71 -16.86
CA GLY A 26 4.23 5.41 -16.67
C GLY A 26 3.62 6.45 -15.73
N ASN A 27 2.45 6.97 -16.07
CA ASN A 27 1.69 7.90 -15.23
C ASN A 27 0.22 7.48 -15.23
N GLY A 28 -0.46 7.70 -14.11
CA GLY A 28 -1.89 7.56 -14.02
C GLY A 28 -2.43 8.26 -12.79
N LEU A 29 -3.65 8.75 -12.88
CA LEU A 29 -4.37 9.43 -11.81
C LEU A 29 -5.52 8.55 -11.34
N VAL A 30 -5.52 8.23 -10.05
CA VAL A 30 -6.66 7.63 -9.37
C VAL A 30 -7.46 8.78 -8.75
N TYR A 31 -8.72 8.93 -9.10
CA TYR A 31 -9.55 10.04 -8.65
C TYR A 31 -10.96 9.60 -8.27
N SER A 32 -11.61 10.40 -7.43
CA SER A 32 -13.00 10.20 -7.04
C SER A 32 -13.93 10.94 -8.00
N SER A 33 -14.78 10.20 -8.70
CA SER A 33 -15.79 10.78 -9.61
C SER A 33 -16.87 11.60 -8.91
N SER A 34 -16.96 11.53 -7.57
CA SER A 34 -17.82 12.39 -6.77
C SER A 34 -17.23 13.78 -6.53
N HIS A 35 -15.92 13.94 -6.71
CA HIS A 35 -15.19 15.18 -6.40
C HIS A 35 -14.49 15.79 -7.63
N CYS A 36 -14.47 15.09 -8.76
CA CYS A 36 -13.74 15.50 -9.94
C CYS A 36 -14.39 14.93 -11.20
N THR A 37 -14.53 15.74 -12.24
CA THR A 37 -14.98 15.28 -13.55
C THR A 37 -13.85 14.56 -14.30
N GLU A 38 -14.20 13.80 -15.33
CA GLU A 38 -13.23 13.13 -16.21
C GLU A 38 -12.29 14.14 -16.88
N GLU A 39 -12.81 15.28 -17.29
CA GLU A 39 -12.04 16.37 -17.91
C GLU A 39 -11.04 17.00 -16.93
N GLN A 40 -11.48 17.34 -15.72
CA GLN A 40 -10.61 17.86 -14.67
C GLN A 40 -9.51 16.87 -14.28
N ALA A 41 -9.84 15.57 -14.22
CA ALA A 41 -8.87 14.52 -13.94
C ALA A 41 -7.82 14.41 -15.05
N MET A 42 -8.25 14.54 -16.31
CA MET A 42 -7.37 14.51 -17.47
C MET A 42 -6.44 15.73 -17.47
N ASP A 43 -6.96 16.93 -17.26
CA ASP A 43 -6.20 18.16 -17.17
C ASP A 43 -5.18 18.10 -16.02
N SER A 44 -5.59 17.58 -14.88
CA SER A 44 -4.70 17.39 -13.72
C SER A 44 -3.57 16.41 -14.02
N LEU A 45 -3.85 15.28 -14.69
CA LEU A 45 -2.82 14.33 -15.09
C LEU A 45 -1.85 14.94 -16.09
N MET A 46 -2.38 15.52 -17.16
CA MET A 46 -1.58 16.08 -18.25
C MET A 46 -0.73 17.26 -17.80
N GLY A 47 -1.28 18.15 -16.98
CA GLY A 47 -0.57 19.30 -16.43
C GLY A 47 0.56 18.96 -15.45
N ASN A 48 0.59 17.72 -14.96
CA ASN A 48 1.61 17.24 -14.00
C ASN A 48 2.60 16.23 -14.60
N LEU A 49 2.67 16.12 -15.92
CA LEU A 49 3.71 15.31 -16.57
C LEU A 49 5.06 16.04 -16.54
N ASP A 50 6.16 15.28 -16.40
CA ASP A 50 7.53 15.83 -16.44
C ASP A 50 7.98 16.16 -17.88
N SER A 51 7.27 15.65 -18.90
CA SER A 51 7.59 15.79 -20.30
C SER A 51 6.35 15.61 -21.17
N GLU A 52 6.47 15.83 -22.45
CA GLU A 52 5.40 15.61 -23.41
C GLU A 52 4.86 14.16 -23.36
N ALA A 53 3.55 14.02 -23.47
CA ALA A 53 2.90 12.71 -23.46
C ALA A 53 3.18 11.98 -24.80
N ILE A 54 3.47 10.69 -24.70
CA ILE A 54 3.70 9.82 -25.87
C ILE A 54 2.45 9.07 -26.32
N ALA A 55 1.34 9.18 -25.58
CA ALA A 55 0.05 8.58 -25.89
C ALA A 55 -1.07 9.34 -25.17
N ASP A 56 -2.26 9.26 -25.73
CA ASP A 56 -3.45 9.82 -25.09
C ASP A 56 -3.81 9.06 -23.81
N PRO A 57 -4.28 9.76 -22.75
CA PRO A 57 -4.72 9.13 -21.52
C PRO A 57 -5.99 8.29 -21.75
N LYS A 58 -6.08 7.16 -21.04
CA LYS A 58 -7.25 6.27 -21.08
C LYS A 58 -7.98 6.31 -19.76
N ILE A 59 -9.29 6.53 -19.81
CA ILE A 59 -10.15 6.45 -18.63
C ILE A 59 -10.52 5.00 -18.38
N ILE A 60 -10.27 4.54 -17.15
CA ILE A 60 -10.61 3.20 -16.69
C ILE A 60 -11.51 3.35 -15.47
N LYS A 61 -12.80 3.01 -15.63
CA LYS A 61 -13.73 2.99 -14.50
C LYS A 61 -13.60 1.68 -13.76
N PHE A 62 -13.46 1.76 -12.44
CA PHE A 62 -13.39 0.60 -11.58
C PHE A 62 -14.18 0.81 -10.29
N GLN A 63 -14.49 -0.30 -9.65
CA GLN A 63 -15.04 -0.33 -8.31
C GLN A 63 -14.17 -1.24 -7.46
N THR A 64 -13.72 -0.73 -6.30
CA THR A 64 -12.96 -1.54 -5.35
C THR A 64 -13.86 -2.55 -4.66
N GLY A 65 -13.32 -3.71 -4.36
CA GLY A 65 -14.06 -4.77 -3.68
C GLY A 65 -13.48 -6.15 -3.94
N ARG A 66 -14.05 -7.12 -3.29
CA ARG A 66 -13.72 -8.54 -3.46
C ARG A 66 -14.97 -9.37 -3.64
N ARG A 67 -14.80 -10.57 -4.23
CA ARG A 67 -15.88 -11.54 -4.24
C ARG A 67 -16.19 -12.00 -2.81
N TYR A 68 -17.46 -12.30 -2.55
CA TYR A 68 -17.90 -12.86 -1.28
C TYR A 68 -17.23 -14.23 -1.00
N LYS A 69 -17.18 -15.10 -2.03
CA LYS A 69 -16.42 -16.35 -2.05
C LYS A 69 -15.48 -16.35 -3.26
N GLN A 70 -14.20 -16.53 -3.02
CA GLN A 70 -13.20 -16.61 -4.08
C GLN A 70 -13.05 -18.03 -4.60
N TRP A 71 -13.25 -19.04 -3.75
CA TRP A 71 -13.43 -20.42 -4.15
C TRP A 71 -14.89 -20.84 -3.95
N ASN A 72 -15.54 -21.22 -5.05
CA ASN A 72 -16.92 -21.71 -5.03
C ASN A 72 -17.05 -22.94 -5.93
N LYS A 73 -17.43 -24.08 -5.35
CA LYS A 73 -17.49 -25.37 -6.03
C LYS A 73 -16.14 -25.73 -6.65
N ASN A 74 -16.11 -25.92 -7.97
CA ASN A 74 -14.92 -26.26 -8.76
C ASN A 74 -14.24 -25.02 -9.41
N VAL A 75 -14.57 -23.81 -8.99
CA VAL A 75 -14.04 -22.57 -9.56
C VAL A 75 -13.34 -21.76 -8.49
N VAL A 76 -12.10 -21.38 -8.76
CA VAL A 76 -11.31 -20.44 -7.95
C VAL A 76 -11.06 -19.17 -8.75
N ALA A 77 -11.50 -18.04 -8.23
CA ALA A 77 -11.23 -16.73 -8.80
C ALA A 77 -9.87 -16.21 -8.29
N VAL A 78 -8.99 -15.80 -9.19
CA VAL A 78 -7.66 -15.27 -8.88
C VAL A 78 -7.44 -13.95 -9.62
N GLY A 79 -6.69 -13.02 -9.04
CA GLY A 79 -6.41 -11.71 -9.61
C GLY A 79 -7.67 -10.84 -9.69
N LEU A 80 -7.84 -10.07 -10.76
CA LEU A 80 -8.97 -9.14 -10.94
C LEU A 80 -10.33 -9.84 -10.90
N SER A 81 -10.40 -11.13 -11.19
CA SER A 81 -11.63 -11.91 -11.07
C SER A 81 -12.02 -12.20 -9.62
N SER A 82 -11.08 -12.16 -8.67
CA SER A 82 -11.31 -12.36 -7.24
C SER A 82 -11.67 -11.07 -6.50
N GLY A 83 -11.11 -9.95 -6.97
CA GLY A 83 -11.33 -8.63 -6.40
C GLY A 83 -10.30 -7.63 -6.91
N PHE A 84 -10.53 -6.37 -6.59
CA PHE A 84 -9.63 -5.27 -6.92
C PHE A 84 -9.59 -4.26 -5.78
N LEU A 85 -8.39 -3.90 -5.38
CA LEU A 85 -8.11 -2.74 -4.53
C LEU A 85 -7.32 -1.74 -5.35
N GLU A 86 -7.54 -0.46 -5.11
CA GLU A 86 -6.82 0.58 -5.85
C GLU A 86 -5.30 0.48 -5.64
N PRO A 87 -4.47 0.95 -6.60
CA PRO A 87 -3.06 0.54 -6.66
C PRO A 87 -2.10 1.34 -5.76
N LEU A 88 -2.56 2.08 -4.74
CA LEU A 88 -1.68 2.92 -3.90
C LEU A 88 -0.47 2.15 -3.35
N GLU A 89 -0.68 0.91 -2.92
CA GLU A 89 0.37 0.02 -2.40
C GLU A 89 0.73 -1.13 -3.36
N SER A 90 0.23 -1.08 -4.60
CA SER A 90 0.59 -2.01 -5.69
C SER A 90 0.40 -3.50 -5.35
N THR A 91 -0.65 -3.86 -4.61
CA THR A 91 -0.85 -5.20 -4.02
C THR A 91 -1.41 -6.26 -4.96
N SER A 92 -1.82 -5.90 -6.19
CA SER A 92 -2.52 -6.83 -7.09
C SER A 92 -1.72 -8.10 -7.43
N ILE A 93 -0.42 -7.98 -7.73
CA ILE A 93 0.44 -9.14 -8.05
C ILE A 93 0.67 -9.99 -6.79
N HIS A 94 0.83 -9.36 -5.63
CA HIS A 94 0.93 -10.07 -4.34
C HIS A 94 -0.31 -10.93 -4.09
N LEU A 95 -1.51 -10.36 -4.24
CA LEU A 95 -2.79 -11.08 -4.07
C LEU A 95 -2.95 -12.26 -5.05
N ILE A 96 -2.42 -12.15 -6.27
CA ILE A 96 -2.39 -13.28 -7.22
C ILE A 96 -1.46 -14.38 -6.68
N GLN A 97 -0.26 -14.01 -6.27
CA GLN A 97 0.75 -14.94 -5.78
C GLN A 97 0.29 -15.69 -4.53
N THR A 98 -0.23 -14.99 -3.53
CA THR A 98 -0.73 -15.59 -2.30
C THR A 98 -1.94 -16.48 -2.54
N ALA A 99 -2.86 -16.08 -3.43
CA ALA A 99 -4.00 -16.91 -3.82
C ALA A 99 -3.55 -18.24 -4.47
N ILE A 100 -2.54 -18.20 -5.33
CA ILE A 100 -1.98 -19.42 -5.95
C ILE A 100 -1.29 -20.31 -4.91
N VAL A 101 -0.46 -19.73 -4.04
CA VAL A 101 0.22 -20.47 -2.96
C VAL A 101 -0.80 -21.11 -2.02
N ARG A 102 -1.83 -20.38 -1.63
CA ARG A 102 -2.94 -20.87 -0.80
C ARG A 102 -3.68 -22.03 -1.49
N LEU A 103 -3.95 -21.91 -2.79
CA LEU A 103 -4.59 -22.96 -3.56
C LEU A 103 -3.72 -24.23 -3.62
N ILE A 104 -2.40 -24.09 -3.79
CA ILE A 104 -1.48 -25.23 -3.79
C ILE A 104 -1.49 -25.94 -2.43
N HIS A 105 -1.46 -25.19 -1.32
CA HIS A 105 -1.47 -25.75 0.03
C HIS A 105 -2.79 -26.47 0.38
N LEU A 106 -3.91 -25.99 -0.16
CA LEU A 106 -5.25 -26.51 0.09
C LEU A 106 -5.77 -27.35 -1.09
N PHE A 107 -4.88 -27.77 -1.99
CA PHE A 107 -5.30 -28.45 -3.22
C PHE A 107 -5.93 -29.82 -2.89
N PRO A 108 -7.15 -30.12 -3.37
CA PRO A 108 -7.87 -31.32 -3.00
C PRO A 108 -7.24 -32.58 -3.65
N HIS A 109 -7.27 -33.70 -2.91
CA HIS A 109 -6.70 -34.98 -3.39
C HIS A 109 -7.75 -35.91 -3.99
N LYS A 110 -8.86 -36.15 -3.32
CA LYS A 110 -9.90 -37.12 -3.74
C LYS A 110 -11.27 -36.49 -4.02
N GLY A 111 -11.37 -35.21 -3.93
CA GLY A 111 -12.60 -34.44 -4.08
C GLY A 111 -12.43 -33.08 -3.43
N ILE A 112 -13.38 -32.18 -3.66
CA ILE A 112 -13.37 -30.83 -3.08
C ILE A 112 -14.22 -30.89 -1.79
N ASP A 113 -13.53 -30.79 -0.66
CA ASP A 113 -14.18 -30.77 0.65
C ASP A 113 -14.53 -29.34 1.04
N ASP A 114 -15.70 -29.14 1.65
CA ASP A 114 -16.16 -27.83 2.12
C ASP A 114 -15.18 -27.18 3.10
N SER A 115 -14.51 -27.97 3.93
CA SER A 115 -13.49 -27.49 4.87
C SER A 115 -12.30 -26.81 4.19
N LEU A 116 -11.84 -27.32 3.04
CA LEU A 116 -10.77 -26.70 2.25
C LEU A 116 -11.25 -25.40 1.60
N VAL A 117 -12.48 -25.42 1.07
CA VAL A 117 -13.11 -24.24 0.47
C VAL A 117 -13.31 -23.13 1.49
N ASP A 118 -13.81 -23.47 2.67
CA ASP A 118 -14.06 -22.50 3.73
C ASP A 118 -12.76 -21.91 4.27
N GLU A 119 -11.70 -22.72 4.47
CA GLU A 119 -10.41 -22.21 4.93
C GLU A 119 -9.74 -21.33 3.87
N TYR A 120 -9.79 -21.70 2.60
CA TYR A 120 -9.31 -20.84 1.50
C TYR A 120 -10.01 -19.49 1.50
N ASN A 121 -11.33 -19.47 1.56
CA ASN A 121 -12.14 -18.27 1.56
C ASN A 121 -11.87 -17.40 2.79
N LYS A 122 -11.79 -18.00 3.98
CA LYS A 122 -11.48 -17.30 5.23
C LYS A 122 -10.14 -16.58 5.17
N GLN A 123 -9.06 -17.27 4.75
CA GLN A 123 -7.74 -16.65 4.62
C GLN A 123 -7.73 -15.53 3.58
N SER A 124 -8.44 -15.73 2.48
CA SER A 124 -8.56 -14.70 1.42
C SER A 124 -9.29 -13.46 1.91
N VAL A 125 -10.36 -13.63 2.70
CA VAL A 125 -11.09 -12.50 3.31
C VAL A 125 -10.17 -11.70 4.22
N VAL A 126 -9.47 -12.38 5.13
CA VAL A 126 -8.56 -11.73 6.09
C VAL A 126 -7.50 -10.89 5.36
N GLU A 127 -6.86 -11.47 4.36
CA GLU A 127 -5.83 -10.76 3.56
C GLU A 127 -6.37 -9.49 2.87
N TYR A 128 -7.54 -9.59 2.23
CA TYR A 128 -8.16 -8.42 1.59
C TYR A 128 -8.56 -7.34 2.60
N GLU A 129 -9.09 -7.72 3.77
CA GLU A 129 -9.48 -6.76 4.81
C GLU A 129 -8.25 -6.07 5.42
N GLN A 130 -7.15 -6.78 5.67
CA GLN A 130 -5.90 -6.20 6.18
C GLN A 130 -5.29 -5.20 5.20
N ILE A 131 -5.24 -5.55 3.90
CA ILE A 131 -4.74 -4.62 2.86
C ILE A 131 -5.68 -3.41 2.73
N LYS A 132 -6.99 -3.61 2.74
CA LYS A 132 -7.97 -2.53 2.70
C LYS A 132 -7.78 -1.57 3.88
N ASP A 133 -7.59 -2.07 5.08
CA ASP A 133 -7.38 -1.24 6.27
C ASP A 133 -6.12 -0.37 6.13
N PHE A 134 -5.04 -0.92 5.60
CA PHE A 134 -3.82 -0.16 5.35
C PHE A 134 -4.00 0.91 4.26
N LEU A 135 -4.75 0.62 3.20
CA LEU A 135 -5.10 1.61 2.18
C LEU A 135 -5.97 2.73 2.77
N ILE A 136 -7.00 2.38 3.53
CA ILE A 136 -7.88 3.35 4.20
C ILE A 136 -7.07 4.25 5.15
N LEU A 137 -6.08 3.70 5.86
CA LEU A 137 -5.20 4.49 6.73
C LEU A 137 -4.59 5.69 5.99
N HIS A 138 -4.06 5.50 4.78
CA HIS A 138 -3.44 6.58 4.00
C HIS A 138 -4.40 7.74 3.72
N TYR A 139 -5.67 7.42 3.48
CA TYR A 139 -6.70 8.43 3.21
C TYR A 139 -7.25 9.06 4.48
N HIS A 140 -7.46 8.25 5.52
CA HIS A 140 -8.13 8.70 6.74
C HIS A 140 -7.26 9.60 7.62
N VAL A 141 -5.97 9.26 7.78
CA VAL A 141 -5.09 10.01 8.71
C VAL A 141 -4.40 11.21 8.03
N ASN A 142 -4.80 11.57 6.81
CA ASN A 142 -4.27 12.73 6.12
C ASN A 142 -4.59 14.04 6.87
N GLN A 143 -3.73 15.05 6.70
CA GLN A 143 -3.92 16.38 7.28
C GLN A 143 -4.24 17.46 6.24
N ARG A 144 -4.51 17.07 4.99
CA ARG A 144 -4.83 18.02 3.92
C ARG A 144 -6.20 18.64 4.15
N ASP A 145 -6.29 19.94 3.89
CA ASP A 145 -7.51 20.74 4.05
C ASP A 145 -7.84 21.58 2.81
N ASP A 146 -7.11 21.33 1.73
CA ASP A 146 -7.16 22.07 0.48
C ASP A 146 -8.29 21.62 -0.46
N SER A 147 -9.02 20.54 -0.15
CA SER A 147 -10.13 20.06 -0.97
C SER A 147 -11.17 19.29 -0.17
N ASP A 148 -12.41 19.23 -0.70
CA ASP A 148 -13.51 18.45 -0.10
C ASP A 148 -13.16 16.97 -0.05
N PHE A 149 -12.53 16.43 -1.09
CA PHE A 149 -12.10 15.04 -1.13
C PHE A 149 -11.28 14.64 0.10
N TRP A 150 -10.22 15.38 0.43
CA TRP A 150 -9.35 15.03 1.57
C TRP A 150 -10.05 15.25 2.92
N ARG A 151 -10.96 16.22 3.02
CA ARG A 151 -11.81 16.41 4.22
C ARG A 151 -12.77 15.24 4.40
N ASP A 152 -13.41 14.78 3.33
CA ASP A 152 -14.33 13.63 3.35
C ASP A 152 -13.59 12.34 3.70
N MET A 153 -12.40 12.11 3.13
CA MET A 153 -11.57 10.95 3.45
C MET A 153 -11.15 10.94 4.93
N ARG A 154 -10.81 12.08 5.50
CA ARG A 154 -10.46 12.20 6.92
C ARG A 154 -11.65 11.94 7.85
N SER A 155 -12.86 12.31 7.44
CA SER A 155 -14.08 12.17 8.24
C SER A 155 -14.86 10.87 7.98
N MET A 156 -14.43 10.05 7.01
CA MET A 156 -15.16 8.82 6.67
C MET A 156 -15.18 7.82 7.82
N LYS A 157 -16.25 7.02 7.88
CA LYS A 157 -16.32 5.89 8.80
C LYS A 157 -15.31 4.81 8.36
N ILE A 158 -14.43 4.44 9.26
CA ILE A 158 -13.42 3.40 9.05
C ILE A 158 -13.81 2.08 9.72
N PRO A 159 -13.22 0.93 9.32
CA PRO A 159 -13.42 -0.34 9.99
C PRO A 159 -12.96 -0.30 11.46
N ASP A 160 -13.65 -1.06 12.31
CA ASP A 160 -13.34 -1.13 13.75
C ASP A 160 -11.92 -1.68 14.00
N SER A 161 -11.45 -2.60 13.16
CA SER A 161 -10.07 -3.11 13.18
C SER A 161 -9.03 -2.01 13.00
N LEU A 162 -9.25 -1.13 12.03
CA LEU A 162 -8.38 -0.01 11.76
C LEU A 162 -8.46 1.06 12.85
N ALA A 163 -9.68 1.39 13.30
CA ALA A 163 -9.89 2.34 14.38
C ALA A 163 -9.14 1.93 15.65
N HIS A 164 -9.26 0.65 16.04
CA HIS A 164 -8.55 0.08 17.19
C HIS A 164 -7.03 0.15 17.04
N LYS A 165 -6.48 -0.16 15.86
CA LYS A 165 -5.03 -0.09 15.61
C LYS A 165 -4.51 1.34 15.70
N ILE A 166 -5.26 2.32 15.17
CA ILE A 166 -4.93 3.76 15.27
C ILE A 166 -4.98 4.22 16.73
N GLU A 167 -6.00 3.82 17.49
CA GLU A 167 -6.18 4.20 18.89
C GLU A 167 -5.02 3.69 19.76
N ILE A 168 -4.69 2.40 19.67
CA ILE A 168 -3.54 1.81 20.40
C ILE A 168 -2.24 2.55 20.08
N PHE A 169 -2.00 2.86 18.81
CA PHE A 169 -0.81 3.60 18.43
C PHE A 169 -0.81 5.02 19.00
N LYS A 170 -1.93 5.72 18.85
CA LYS A 170 -2.09 7.11 19.33
C LYS A 170 -1.93 7.24 20.83
N GLU A 171 -2.46 6.29 21.60
CA GLU A 171 -2.37 6.33 23.06
C GLU A 171 -1.01 5.83 23.58
N ASN A 172 -0.48 4.76 23.01
CA ASN A 172 0.60 3.98 23.63
C ASN A 172 1.85 3.81 22.77
N GLY A 173 1.86 4.31 21.54
CA GLY A 173 2.98 4.11 20.61
C GLY A 173 3.21 2.64 20.22
N ARG A 174 2.18 1.79 20.37
CA ARG A 174 2.28 0.35 20.10
C ARG A 174 1.72 0.00 18.75
N LEU A 175 2.46 -0.84 18.06
CA LEU A 175 2.02 -1.50 16.83
C LEU A 175 2.26 -2.99 16.97
N PHE A 176 1.42 -3.77 16.35
CA PHE A 176 1.56 -5.21 16.26
C PHE A 176 1.15 -5.69 14.87
N ARG A 177 1.87 -6.65 14.38
CA ARG A 177 1.56 -7.33 13.13
C ARG A 177 0.63 -8.50 13.41
N GLU A 178 -0.48 -8.54 12.74
CA GLU A 178 -1.35 -9.70 12.75
C GLU A 178 -0.74 -10.83 11.89
N HIS A 179 -1.18 -12.06 12.18
CA HIS A 179 -0.72 -13.20 11.41
C HIS A 179 -1.05 -13.01 9.92
N ASN A 180 -0.07 -13.21 9.04
CA ASN A 180 -0.17 -13.04 7.59
C ASN A 180 -0.42 -11.60 7.09
N ASP A 181 -0.30 -10.57 7.92
CA ASP A 181 -0.36 -9.18 7.45
C ASP A 181 0.79 -8.92 6.48
N LEU A 182 0.47 -8.39 5.30
CA LEU A 182 1.46 -8.01 4.29
C LEU A 182 2.36 -6.88 4.81
N PHE A 183 1.75 -5.91 5.49
CA PHE A 183 2.44 -4.71 5.95
C PHE A 183 3.01 -4.92 7.35
N THR A 184 4.31 -4.69 7.48
CA THR A 184 5.02 -4.80 8.77
C THR A 184 4.68 -3.64 9.69
N GLU A 185 5.02 -3.78 10.99
CA GLU A 185 4.90 -2.68 11.96
C GLU A 185 5.65 -1.42 11.47
N SER A 186 6.78 -1.60 10.78
CA SER A 186 7.53 -0.47 10.22
C SER A 186 6.76 0.28 9.14
N SER A 187 5.96 -0.42 8.32
CA SER A 187 5.10 0.21 7.31
C SER A 187 3.99 1.03 7.96
N TRP A 188 3.30 0.45 8.93
CA TRP A 188 2.27 1.13 9.73
C TRP A 188 2.83 2.35 10.46
N LEU A 189 4.01 2.18 11.10
CA LEU A 189 4.70 3.27 11.81
C LEU A 189 5.01 4.45 10.88
N GLN A 190 5.53 4.17 9.69
CA GLN A 190 5.91 5.22 8.74
C GLN A 190 4.70 6.00 8.24
N VAL A 191 3.58 5.33 7.95
CA VAL A 191 2.36 6.01 7.51
C VAL A 191 1.77 6.84 8.65
N MET A 192 1.63 6.27 9.85
CA MET A 192 1.04 6.98 10.99
C MET A 192 1.87 8.20 11.39
N LEU A 193 3.18 8.04 11.59
CA LEU A 193 4.06 9.16 11.92
C LEU A 193 4.17 10.17 10.77
N GLY A 194 4.30 9.68 9.54
CA GLY A 194 4.41 10.52 8.34
C GLY A 194 3.19 11.37 8.08
N GLN A 195 2.01 10.91 8.50
CA GLN A 195 0.74 11.63 8.46
C GLN A 195 0.46 12.43 9.76
N GLY A 196 1.42 12.48 10.69
CA GLY A 196 1.37 13.36 11.85
C GLY A 196 0.70 12.79 13.08
N ILE A 197 0.44 11.49 13.17
CA ILE A 197 0.01 10.87 14.42
C ILE A 197 1.22 10.72 15.33
N VAL A 198 1.29 11.53 16.36
CA VAL A 198 2.31 11.44 17.42
C VAL A 198 1.72 10.70 18.60
N PRO A 199 2.31 9.58 19.04
CA PRO A 199 1.84 8.86 20.22
C PRO A 199 1.93 9.70 21.49
N GLN A 200 0.94 9.52 22.38
CA GLN A 200 0.91 10.22 23.68
C GLN A 200 1.86 9.59 24.70
N ASP A 201 2.15 8.29 24.53
CA ASP A 201 3.03 7.52 25.39
C ASP A 201 3.86 6.52 24.58
N TYR A 202 4.80 5.84 25.23
CA TYR A 202 5.72 4.88 24.63
C TYR A 202 5.94 3.65 25.53
N HIS A 203 6.63 2.67 25.02
CA HIS A 203 6.90 1.43 25.76
C HIS A 203 7.80 1.69 26.97
N PRO A 204 7.37 1.41 28.22
CA PRO A 204 8.14 1.73 29.43
C PRO A 204 9.52 1.05 29.52
N LEU A 205 9.75 -0.03 28.78
CA LEU A 205 11.10 -0.64 28.68
C LEU A 205 12.14 0.31 28.06
N ALA A 206 11.71 1.34 27.31
CA ALA A 206 12.62 2.36 26.81
C ALA A 206 13.32 3.13 27.94
N ASN A 207 12.68 3.26 29.11
CA ASN A 207 13.24 3.93 30.28
C ASN A 207 14.41 3.17 30.93
N ASN A 208 14.65 1.91 30.56
CA ASN A 208 15.81 1.16 31.01
C ASN A 208 17.13 1.59 30.32
N LEU A 209 17.02 2.45 29.30
CA LEU A 209 18.16 3.00 28.57
C LEU A 209 18.29 4.49 28.88
N SER A 210 19.52 4.95 29.08
CA SER A 210 19.76 6.41 29.18
C SER A 210 19.55 7.07 27.81
N VAL A 211 19.25 8.37 27.80
CA VAL A 211 19.07 9.17 26.58
C VAL A 211 20.29 9.10 25.68
N GLU A 212 21.50 9.13 26.28
CA GLU A 212 22.78 9.02 25.56
C GLU A 212 22.87 7.69 24.82
N LYS A 213 22.48 6.59 25.47
CA LYS A 213 22.50 5.26 24.89
C LYS A 213 21.50 5.08 23.76
N ILE A 214 20.31 5.67 23.90
CA ILE A 214 19.30 5.72 22.83
C ILE A 214 19.84 6.50 21.64
N ASN A 215 20.41 7.68 21.85
CA ASN A 215 20.99 8.50 20.79
C ASN A 215 22.14 7.79 20.08
N GLU A 216 23.01 7.09 20.83
CA GLU A 216 24.07 6.27 20.25
C GLU A 216 23.50 5.15 19.37
N MET A 217 22.46 4.43 19.82
CA MET A 217 21.82 3.39 19.05
C MET A 217 21.21 3.94 17.74
N LEU A 218 20.51 5.07 17.81
CA LEU A 218 19.92 5.71 16.62
C LEU A 218 21.00 6.14 15.62
N ARG A 219 22.11 6.70 16.10
CA ARG A 219 23.26 7.04 15.27
C ARG A 219 23.84 5.80 14.58
N LYS A 220 24.07 4.73 15.32
CA LYS A 220 24.59 3.45 14.78
C LYS A 220 23.64 2.85 13.73
N ILE A 221 22.34 2.87 13.97
CA ILE A 221 21.35 2.41 12.98
C ILE A 221 21.45 3.22 11.68
N LYS A 222 21.63 4.53 11.79
CA LYS A 222 21.81 5.40 10.61
C LYS A 222 23.09 5.07 9.85
N GLU A 223 24.20 4.89 10.56
CA GLU A 223 25.51 4.52 9.99
C GLU A 223 25.47 3.16 9.29
N ILE A 224 24.88 2.13 9.95
CA ILE A 224 24.72 0.78 9.38
C ILE A 224 23.87 0.81 8.10
N LYS A 225 22.88 1.68 8.02
CA LYS A 225 22.07 1.83 6.82
C LYS A 225 22.78 2.61 5.71
N GLN A 226 23.62 3.59 6.07
CA GLN A 226 24.34 4.42 5.11
C GLN A 226 25.50 3.64 4.45
N GLU A 227 26.21 2.83 5.19
CA GLU A 227 27.37 2.08 4.69
C GLU A 227 27.10 1.24 3.43
N PRO A 228 26.02 0.44 3.34
CA PRO A 228 25.69 -0.26 2.10
C PRO A 228 25.30 0.69 0.96
N ILE A 229 24.62 1.80 1.27
CA ILE A 229 24.19 2.77 0.25
C ILE A 229 25.40 3.37 -0.46
N ASP A 230 26.44 3.71 0.29
CA ASP A 230 27.66 4.31 -0.26
C ASP A 230 28.45 3.33 -1.16
N LYS A 231 28.20 2.03 -1.04
CA LYS A 231 28.84 0.95 -1.82
C LYS A 231 28.01 0.49 -3.01
N LEU A 232 26.73 0.87 -3.09
CA LEU A 232 25.85 0.46 -4.18
C LEU A 232 26.20 1.18 -5.48
N PRO A 233 26.13 0.49 -6.63
CA PRO A 233 26.20 1.14 -7.92
C PRO A 233 25.01 2.10 -8.08
N SER A 234 25.17 3.10 -8.91
CA SER A 234 24.00 3.92 -9.31
C SER A 234 22.93 3.04 -9.98
N HIS A 235 21.68 3.49 -9.96
CA HIS A 235 20.60 2.73 -10.58
C HIS A 235 20.83 2.49 -12.08
N ASP A 236 21.38 3.48 -12.79
CA ASP A 236 21.71 3.36 -14.21
C ASP A 236 22.83 2.32 -14.45
N GLU A 237 23.82 2.22 -13.56
CA GLU A 237 24.84 1.18 -13.62
C GLU A 237 24.28 -0.21 -13.31
N PHE A 238 23.40 -0.31 -12.29
CA PHE A 238 22.70 -1.55 -11.97
C PHE A 238 21.87 -2.06 -13.16
N LEU A 239 21.10 -1.19 -13.81
CA LEU A 239 20.32 -1.56 -14.99
C LEU A 239 21.20 -2.07 -16.13
N LYS A 240 22.36 -1.42 -16.39
CA LYS A 240 23.30 -1.86 -17.40
C LYS A 240 23.90 -3.24 -17.10
N MET A 241 24.15 -3.53 -15.84
CA MET A 241 24.78 -4.81 -15.42
C MET A 241 23.80 -5.98 -15.40
N PHE A 242 22.54 -5.75 -14.98
CA PHE A 242 21.62 -6.84 -14.66
C PHE A 242 20.35 -6.89 -15.53
N CYS A 243 20.01 -5.80 -16.21
CA CYS A 243 18.83 -5.73 -17.05
C CYS A 243 19.23 -5.67 -18.52
N ARG A 244 18.75 -6.63 -19.31
CA ARG A 244 18.92 -6.57 -20.77
C ARG A 244 18.15 -5.36 -21.32
N GLN A 245 18.79 -4.60 -22.18
CA GLN A 245 18.16 -3.57 -23.03
C GLN A 245 17.32 -4.21 -24.11
#